data_7d7baa436938fa0ffe704582a8bb1365
#
_entry.id   7d7baa436938fa0ffe704582a8bb1365
#
_cell.length_a   1.000
_cell.length_b   1.000
_cell.length_c   1.000
_cell.angle_alpha   90.00
_cell.angle_beta   90.00
_cell.angle_gamma   90.00
#
_symmetry.space_group_name_H-M   'P 1'
#
loop_
_entity.id
_entity.type
_entity.pdbx_description
1 polymer ?
#
loop_
_entity_poly.entity_id
_entity_poly.type
_entity_poly.pdbx_seq_one_letter_code
_entity_poly.pdbx_strand_id
1 'polypeptide(L)'
;MTLIDTSSWIEALRKDGKEEVRDRVRKLLLNGEAALCDFVLLELWNGARGDYEKKKLAQMEREIFCVSTTSAVWTLARELAIRCRKNGITVPPSDLLIAECAESHH
;
A
#
# COMPACT_ATOMS: atom_id res chain seq x y z
N MET A 1 8.27 10.91 0.14
CA MET A 1 7.62 9.72 -0.44
C MET A 1 6.53 9.22 0.48
N THR A 2 5.37 8.92 -0.04
CA THR A 2 4.22 8.47 0.74
C THR A 2 3.77 7.10 0.28
N LEU A 3 3.81 6.13 1.17
CA LEU A 3 3.28 4.80 0.92
C LEU A 3 1.77 4.86 1.07
N ILE A 4 1.07 4.52 -0.01
CA ILE A 4 -0.40 4.56 -0.06
C ILE A 4 -0.93 3.16 0.22
N ASP A 5 -1.88 3.04 1.15
CA ASP A 5 -2.45 1.74 1.51
C ASP A 5 -3.39 1.21 0.42
N THR A 6 -3.73 -0.08 0.53
CA THR A 6 -4.54 -0.76 -0.47
C THR A 6 -5.92 -0.11 -0.64
N SER A 7 -6.58 0.23 0.46
CA SER A 7 -7.93 0.80 0.40
C SER A 7 -7.95 2.15 -0.31
N SER A 8 -6.94 2.97 -0.09
CA SER A 8 -6.83 4.27 -0.77
C SER A 8 -6.57 4.11 -2.26
N TRP A 9 -5.73 3.14 -2.66
CA TRP A 9 -5.52 2.83 -4.07
C TRP A 9 -6.81 2.36 -4.72
N ILE A 10 -7.58 1.50 -4.05
CA ILE A 10 -8.85 0.99 -4.59
C ILE A 10 -9.82 2.15 -4.84
N GLU A 11 -9.95 3.08 -3.88
CA GLU A 11 -10.79 4.26 -4.05
C GLU A 11 -10.33 5.12 -5.22
N ALA A 12 -9.02 5.29 -5.37
CA ALA A 12 -8.45 6.09 -6.46
C ALA A 12 -8.68 5.46 -7.84
N LEU A 13 -8.71 4.13 -7.92
CA LEU A 13 -8.87 3.40 -9.18
C LEU A 13 -10.32 3.22 -9.62
N ARG A 14 -11.28 3.39 -8.72
CA ARG A 14 -12.71 3.25 -9.04
C ARG A 14 -13.27 4.55 -9.61
N LYS A 15 -14.19 4.43 -10.57
CA LYS A 15 -14.90 5.59 -11.12
C LYS A 15 -15.74 6.29 -10.05
N ASP A 16 -16.32 5.51 -9.15
CA ASP A 16 -17.19 5.98 -8.07
C ASP A 16 -16.48 6.07 -6.73
N GLY A 17 -15.16 6.05 -6.72
CA GLY A 17 -14.37 6.20 -5.50
C GLY A 17 -14.56 7.57 -4.86
N LYS A 18 -14.26 7.65 -3.57
CA LYS A 18 -14.37 8.89 -2.81
C LYS A 18 -13.48 9.98 -3.42
N GLU A 19 -14.09 11.09 -3.78
CA GLU A 19 -13.39 12.17 -4.47
C GLU A 19 -12.20 12.71 -3.68
N GLU A 20 -12.36 12.87 -2.37
CA GLU A 20 -11.29 13.33 -1.50
C GLU A 20 -10.05 12.43 -1.55
N VAL A 21 -10.27 11.11 -1.53
CA VAL A 21 -9.20 10.14 -1.59
C VAL A 21 -8.55 10.15 -2.97
N ARG A 22 -9.37 10.19 -4.03
CA ARG A 22 -8.89 10.26 -5.41
C ARG A 22 -8.02 11.47 -5.65
N ASP A 23 -8.46 12.63 -5.17
CA ASP A 23 -7.70 13.88 -5.33
C ASP A 23 -6.38 13.83 -4.59
N ARG A 24 -6.37 13.27 -3.39
CA ARG A 24 -5.15 13.15 -2.59
C ARG A 24 -4.14 12.24 -3.27
N VAL A 25 -4.58 11.08 -3.76
CA VAL A 25 -3.72 10.14 -4.47
C VAL A 25 -3.20 10.78 -5.75
N ARG A 26 -4.07 11.49 -6.49
CA ARG A 26 -3.66 12.18 -7.72
C ARG A 26 -2.54 13.18 -7.46
N LYS A 27 -2.66 13.97 -6.40
CA LYS A 27 -1.63 14.95 -6.04
C LYS A 27 -0.29 14.27 -5.73
N LEU A 28 -0.32 13.17 -5.00
CA LEU A 28 0.89 12.40 -4.70
C LEU A 28 1.53 11.85 -5.98
N LEU A 29 0.72 11.35 -6.89
CA LEU A 29 1.20 10.83 -8.18
C LEU A 29 1.83 11.94 -9.02
N LEU A 30 1.16 13.08 -9.11
CA LEU A 30 1.65 14.21 -9.91
C LEU A 30 2.96 14.78 -9.36
N ASN A 31 3.15 14.72 -8.05
CA ASN A 31 4.37 15.21 -7.41
C ASN A 31 5.48 14.16 -7.33
N GLY A 32 5.25 12.95 -7.85
CA GLY A 32 6.22 11.88 -7.78
C GLY A 32 6.47 11.36 -6.37
N GLU A 33 5.50 11.54 -5.48
CA GLU A 33 5.63 11.18 -4.07
C GLU A 33 4.90 9.88 -3.68
N ALA A 34 4.12 9.31 -4.61
CA ALA A 34 3.38 8.08 -4.34
C ALA A 34 4.28 6.86 -4.37
N ALA A 35 4.03 5.91 -3.48
CA ALA A 35 4.77 4.65 -3.44
C ALA A 35 3.84 3.47 -3.21
N LEU A 36 4.24 2.33 -3.74
CA LEU A 36 3.64 1.02 -3.49
C LEU A 36 4.57 0.21 -2.60
N CYS A 37 4.06 -0.85 -1.99
CA CYS A 37 4.91 -1.91 -1.46
C CYS A 37 4.42 -3.24 -2.01
N ASP A 38 5.26 -4.28 -1.90
CA ASP A 38 4.95 -5.59 -2.46
C ASP A 38 3.62 -6.14 -1.96
N PHE A 39 3.32 -5.96 -0.69
CA PHE A 39 2.08 -6.48 -0.11
C PHE A 39 0.85 -5.75 -0.67
N VAL A 40 0.90 -4.43 -0.76
CA VAL A 40 -0.18 -3.64 -1.36
C VAL A 40 -0.40 -4.06 -2.81
N LEU A 41 0.69 -4.24 -3.55
CA LEU A 41 0.63 -4.66 -4.95
C LEU A 41 -0.02 -6.04 -5.08
N LEU A 42 0.34 -6.97 -4.20
CA LEU A 42 -0.28 -8.30 -4.18
C LEU A 42 -1.79 -8.20 -3.93
N GLU A 43 -2.21 -7.38 -2.97
CA GLU A 43 -3.62 -7.20 -2.67
C GLU A 43 -4.38 -6.60 -3.86
N LEU A 44 -3.78 -5.63 -4.54
CA LEU A 44 -4.39 -5.02 -5.72
C LEU A 44 -4.56 -6.02 -6.86
N TRP A 45 -3.53 -6.82 -7.14
CA TRP A 45 -3.61 -7.86 -8.17
C TRP A 45 -4.61 -8.95 -7.80
N ASN A 46 -4.64 -9.35 -6.54
CA ASN A 46 -5.58 -10.36 -6.07
C ASN A 46 -7.04 -9.92 -6.24
N GLY A 47 -7.30 -8.62 -6.14
CA GLY A 47 -8.64 -8.07 -6.31
C GLY A 47 -8.95 -7.55 -7.72
N ALA A 48 -8.01 -7.64 -8.65
CA ALA A 48 -8.19 -7.10 -10.00
C ALA A 48 -9.24 -7.87 -10.79
N ARG A 49 -10.12 -7.14 -11.45
CA ARG A 49 -11.18 -7.70 -12.27
C ARG A 49 -11.05 -7.22 -13.70
N GLY A 50 -11.03 -8.15 -14.64
CA GLY A 50 -11.02 -7.83 -16.05
C GLY A 50 -9.73 -7.21 -16.56
N ASP A 51 -9.67 -7.05 -17.87
CA ASP A 51 -8.45 -6.62 -18.56
C ASP A 51 -8.10 -5.17 -18.31
N TYR A 52 -9.09 -4.32 -18.13
CA TYR A 52 -8.85 -2.89 -17.90
C TYR A 52 -8.09 -2.64 -16.58
N GLU A 53 -8.57 -3.26 -15.49
CA GLU A 53 -7.90 -3.11 -14.20
C GLU A 53 -6.50 -3.71 -14.21
N LYS A 54 -6.33 -4.87 -14.85
CA LYS A 54 -5.02 -5.51 -14.96
C LYS A 54 -4.03 -4.67 -15.75
N LYS A 55 -4.46 -4.01 -16.82
CA LYS A 55 -3.60 -3.11 -17.59
C LYS A 55 -3.18 -1.91 -16.75
N LYS A 56 -4.11 -1.35 -15.98
CA LYS A 56 -3.79 -0.24 -15.09
C LYS A 56 -2.77 -0.64 -14.02
N LEU A 57 -2.94 -1.81 -13.42
CA LEU A 57 -2.00 -2.30 -12.42
C LEU A 57 -0.61 -2.56 -13.01
N ALA A 58 -0.56 -3.13 -14.22
CA ALA A 58 0.71 -3.35 -14.91
C ALA A 58 1.43 -2.01 -15.18
N GLN A 59 0.69 -0.98 -15.55
CA GLN A 59 1.24 0.35 -15.75
C GLN A 59 1.77 0.93 -14.44
N MET A 60 1.02 0.79 -13.36
CA MET A 60 1.43 1.26 -12.04
C MET A 60 2.74 0.61 -11.59
N GLU A 61 2.88 -0.70 -11.81
CA GLU A 61 4.13 -1.40 -11.46
C GLU A 61 5.34 -0.81 -12.19
N ARG A 62 5.16 -0.38 -13.42
CA ARG A 62 6.26 0.19 -14.20
C ARG A 62 6.59 1.62 -13.80
N GLU A 63 5.60 2.38 -13.38
CA GLU A 63 5.74 3.83 -13.20
C GLU A 63 5.88 4.29 -11.75
N ILE A 64 5.36 3.51 -10.79
CA ILE A 64 5.34 3.92 -9.39
C ILE A 64 6.40 3.16 -8.62
N PHE A 65 7.13 3.88 -7.79
CA PHE A 65 8.16 3.27 -6.95
C PHE A 65 7.55 2.24 -6.00
N CYS A 66 8.11 1.04 -5.99
CA CYS A 66 7.68 -0.02 -5.09
C CYS A 66 8.73 -0.25 -4.01
N VAL A 67 8.31 -0.09 -2.75
CA VAL A 67 9.16 -0.35 -1.60
C VAL A 67 9.27 -1.85 -1.38
N SER A 68 10.50 -2.36 -1.32
CA SER A 68 10.73 -3.79 -1.12
C SER A 68 10.42 -4.20 0.32
N THR A 69 9.76 -5.36 0.46
CA THR A 69 9.50 -5.96 1.77
C THR A 69 10.67 -6.86 2.13
N THR A 70 11.69 -6.27 2.73
CA THR A 70 12.93 -6.99 3.10
C THR A 70 12.71 -7.91 4.30
N SER A 71 13.67 -8.81 4.55
CA SER A 71 13.62 -9.67 5.74
C SER A 71 13.61 -8.84 7.03
N ALA A 72 14.28 -7.70 7.02
CA ALA A 72 14.26 -6.78 8.18
C ALA A 72 12.86 -6.24 8.44
N VAL A 73 12.11 -5.88 7.38
CA VAL A 73 10.73 -5.41 7.51
C VAL A 73 9.84 -6.50 8.11
N TRP A 74 9.99 -7.74 7.67
CA TRP A 74 9.23 -8.86 8.23
C TRP A 74 9.50 -9.03 9.72
N THR A 75 10.77 -8.95 10.12
CA THR A 75 11.16 -9.05 11.54
C THR A 75 10.55 -7.91 12.36
N LEU A 76 10.65 -6.69 11.88
CA LEU A 76 10.07 -5.52 12.55
C LEU A 76 8.56 -5.61 12.68
N ALA A 77 7.88 -6.15 11.65
CA ALA A 77 6.44 -6.35 11.69
C ALA A 77 6.04 -7.34 12.78
N ARG A 78 6.81 -8.44 12.93
CA ARG A 78 6.56 -9.40 14.02
C ARG A 78 6.76 -8.77 15.39
N GLU A 79 7.79 -7.96 15.55
CA GLU A 79 8.05 -7.25 16.81
C GLU A 79 6.94 -6.26 17.13
N LEU A 80 6.45 -5.55 16.12
CA LEU A 80 5.33 -4.63 16.29
C LEU A 80 4.06 -5.38 16.71
N ALA A 81 3.81 -6.55 16.12
CA ALA A 81 2.68 -7.39 16.49
C ALA A 81 2.73 -7.77 17.97
N ILE A 82 3.90 -8.14 18.46
CA ILE A 82 4.10 -8.50 19.87
C ILE A 82 3.82 -7.29 20.77
N ARG A 83 4.33 -6.12 20.43
CA ARG A 83 4.08 -4.91 21.22
C ARG A 83 2.60 -4.55 21.26
N CYS A 84 1.91 -4.65 20.12
CA CYS A 84 0.47 -4.37 20.07
C CYS A 84 -0.31 -5.32 20.96
N ARG A 85 0.02 -6.62 20.91
CA ARG A 85 -0.66 -7.63 21.72
C ARG A 85 -0.45 -7.37 23.23
N LYS A 86 0.74 -6.95 23.63
CA LYS A 86 1.00 -6.60 25.04
C LYS A 86 0.11 -5.46 25.53
N ASN A 87 -0.29 -4.58 24.62
CA ASN A 87 -1.18 -3.46 24.94
C ASN A 87 -2.65 -3.78 24.65
N GLY A 88 -2.99 -5.06 24.45
CA GLY A 88 -4.35 -5.49 24.22
C GLY A 88 -4.88 -5.19 22.82
N ILE A 89 -4.00 -4.89 21.87
CA ILE A 89 -4.38 -4.52 20.51
C ILE A 89 -3.97 -5.63 19.54
N THR A 90 -4.91 -6.07 18.72
CA THR A 90 -4.64 -7.01 17.62
C THR A 90 -4.78 -6.26 16.30
N VAL A 91 -3.67 -6.18 15.54
CA VAL A 91 -3.63 -5.47 14.25
C VAL A 91 -3.53 -6.50 13.13
N PRO A 92 -4.29 -6.34 12.04
CA PRO A 92 -4.17 -7.25 10.90
C PRO A 92 -2.74 -7.30 10.35
N PRO A 93 -2.25 -8.47 9.93
CA PRO A 93 -0.87 -8.59 9.42
C PRO A 93 -0.53 -7.65 8.28
N SER A 94 -1.48 -7.39 7.38
CA SER A 94 -1.27 -6.45 6.26
C SER A 94 -0.94 -5.05 6.76
N ASP A 95 -1.65 -4.58 7.77
CA ASP A 95 -1.44 -3.24 8.33
C ASP A 95 -0.08 -3.13 9.00
N LEU A 96 0.36 -4.20 9.67
CA LEU A 96 1.68 -4.26 10.29
C LEU A 96 2.79 -4.15 9.25
N LEU A 97 2.66 -4.89 8.14
CA LEU A 97 3.64 -4.86 7.06
C LEU A 97 3.70 -3.49 6.37
N ILE A 98 2.54 -2.92 6.07
CA ILE A 98 2.47 -1.60 5.43
C ILE A 98 3.11 -0.55 6.33
N ALA A 99 2.81 -0.57 7.63
CA ALA A 99 3.39 0.37 8.58
C ALA A 99 4.91 0.27 8.64
N GLU A 100 5.45 -0.95 8.69
CA GLU A 100 6.90 -1.13 8.75
C GLU A 100 7.60 -0.84 7.43
N CYS A 101 6.95 -1.10 6.29
CA CYS A 101 7.45 -0.67 4.99
C CYS A 101 7.55 0.86 4.92
N ALA A 102 6.53 1.56 5.38
CA ALA A 102 6.53 3.02 5.41
C ALA A 102 7.64 3.57 6.31
N GLU A 103 7.80 2.98 7.50
CA GLU A 103 8.81 3.38 8.47
C GLU A 103 10.22 3.17 7.94
N SER A 104 10.47 2.06 7.25
CA SER A 104 11.80 1.72 6.73
C SER A 104 12.27 2.63 5.60
N HIS A 105 11.38 3.38 4.97
CA HIS A 105 11.69 4.27 3.86
C HIS A 105 11.38 5.74 4.17
N HIS A 106 11.45 6.05 5.41
CA HIS A 106 11.10 7.36 5.91
C HIS A 106 12.15 8.43 5.58
#